data_d96d2482d0f73d1e0777ba504935efb4
#
_entry.id   d96d2482d0f73d1e0777ba504935efb4
#
_cell.length_a   1.000
_cell.length_b   1.000
_cell.length_c   1.000
_cell.angle_alpha   90.00
_cell.angle_beta   90.00
_cell.angle_gamma   90.00
#
_symmetry.space_group_name_H-M   'P 1'
#
loop_
_entity.id
_entity.type
_entity.pdbx_description
1 polymer ?
#
loop_
_entity_poly.entity_id
_entity_poly.type
_entity_poly.pdbx_seq_one_letter_code
_entity_poly.pdbx_strand_id
1 'polypeptide(L)'
;MDYGTKYLTYSEYQNLNGSLNNESAFNLLEYKSRKIIDKYTFNRFNGVTTLPTELKVCMRDMIELVNSYETELTQIKGVSSESADGYSISYSTPTKDLETAKNVEIKGIIDNYLSNTKINNIPVLYRGADE
;
A
#
# COMPACT_ATOMS: atom_id res chain seq x y z
N MET A 1 -17.32 9.90 2.80
CA MET A 1 -16.08 10.66 2.89
C MET A 1 -15.33 10.63 1.56
N ASP A 2 -14.79 11.77 1.18
CA ASP A 2 -14.09 11.89 -0.10
C ASP A 2 -12.58 11.73 0.11
N TYR A 3 -12.01 10.69 -0.48
CA TYR A 3 -10.57 10.44 -0.41
C TYR A 3 -9.83 10.91 -1.66
N GLY A 4 -10.52 11.66 -2.54
CA GLY A 4 -9.91 12.14 -3.77
C GLY A 4 -10.04 11.16 -4.92
N THR A 5 -9.34 11.44 -6.01
CA THR A 5 -9.40 10.60 -7.22
C THR A 5 -8.65 9.30 -7.01
N LYS A 6 -9.32 8.20 -7.23
CA LYS A 6 -8.74 6.87 -7.02
C LYS A 6 -7.82 6.46 -8.17
N TYR A 7 -6.75 5.75 -7.85
CA TYR A 7 -5.94 5.06 -8.86
C TYR A 7 -6.57 3.75 -9.28
N LEU A 8 -7.40 3.16 -8.41
CA LEU A 8 -8.08 1.91 -8.71
C LEU A 8 -9.50 2.02 -8.14
N THR A 9 -10.51 1.81 -8.99
CA THR A 9 -11.89 1.80 -8.52
C THR A 9 -12.24 0.44 -7.93
N TYR A 10 -13.30 0.39 -7.13
CA TYR A 10 -13.75 -0.86 -6.54
C TYR A 10 -14.10 -1.89 -7.61
N SER A 11 -14.74 -1.44 -8.69
CA SER A 11 -15.07 -2.32 -9.82
C SER A 11 -13.82 -2.90 -10.47
N GLU A 12 -12.81 -2.06 -10.70
CA GLU A 12 -11.52 -2.53 -11.24
C GLU A 12 -10.85 -3.50 -10.30
N TYR A 13 -10.89 -3.21 -9.00
CA TYR A 13 -10.32 -4.09 -7.98
C TYR A 13 -10.98 -5.47 -8.00
N GLN A 14 -12.30 -5.51 -8.10
CA GLN A 14 -13.02 -6.78 -8.19
C GLN A 14 -12.66 -7.55 -9.46
N ASN A 15 -12.48 -6.84 -10.57
CA ASN A 15 -12.06 -7.48 -11.83
C ASN A 15 -10.65 -8.08 -11.73
N LEU A 16 -9.82 -7.56 -10.84
CA LEU A 16 -8.48 -8.10 -10.59
C LEU A 16 -8.48 -9.16 -9.49
N ASN A 17 -9.64 -9.67 -9.13
CA ASN A 17 -9.79 -10.71 -8.10
C ASN A 17 -9.34 -10.26 -6.71
N GLY A 18 -9.64 -9.02 -6.36
CA GLY A 18 -9.36 -8.54 -5.02
C GLY A 18 -10.20 -9.28 -3.98
N SER A 19 -9.66 -9.45 -2.80
CA SER A 19 -10.28 -10.27 -1.76
C SER A 19 -11.30 -9.52 -0.90
N LEU A 20 -11.25 -8.18 -0.88
CA LEU A 20 -12.18 -7.41 -0.06
C LEU A 20 -13.57 -7.42 -0.68
N ASN A 21 -14.58 -7.63 0.16
CA ASN A 21 -15.96 -7.61 -0.27
C ASN A 21 -16.77 -6.47 0.39
N ASN A 22 -16.09 -5.46 0.90
CA ASN A 22 -16.70 -4.31 1.55
C ASN A 22 -16.12 -3.05 0.91
N GLU A 23 -16.97 -2.28 0.24
CA GLU A 23 -16.51 -1.10 -0.49
C GLU A 23 -15.95 -0.03 0.44
N SER A 24 -16.53 0.14 1.61
CA SER A 24 -16.02 1.14 2.57
C SER A 24 -14.60 0.80 3.01
N ALA A 25 -14.34 -0.47 3.30
CA ALA A 25 -13.00 -0.91 3.65
C ALA A 25 -12.05 -0.72 2.47
N PHE A 26 -12.50 -1.06 1.26
CA PHE A 26 -11.71 -0.84 0.06
C PHE A 26 -11.33 0.63 -0.10
N ASN A 27 -12.29 1.53 0.06
CA ASN A 27 -12.04 2.96 -0.15
C ASN A 27 -10.92 3.47 0.76
N LEU A 28 -10.91 3.05 2.01
CA LEU A 28 -9.87 3.46 2.94
C LEU A 28 -8.51 2.86 2.57
N LEU A 29 -8.50 1.57 2.24
CA LEU A 29 -7.25 0.89 1.89
C LEU A 29 -6.69 1.39 0.56
N GLU A 30 -7.56 1.73 -0.39
CA GLU A 30 -7.11 2.33 -1.64
C GLU A 30 -6.45 3.67 -1.37
N TYR A 31 -7.04 4.48 -0.50
CA TYR A 31 -6.46 5.77 -0.14
C TYR A 31 -5.08 5.59 0.51
N LYS A 32 -4.96 4.68 1.47
CA LYS A 32 -3.68 4.40 2.13
C LYS A 32 -2.63 3.90 1.15
N SER A 33 -3.02 2.99 0.27
CA SER A 33 -2.10 2.43 -0.73
C SER A 33 -1.67 3.49 -1.73
N ARG A 34 -2.59 4.35 -2.13
CA ARG A 34 -2.29 5.46 -3.06
C ARG A 34 -1.27 6.41 -2.45
N LYS A 35 -1.41 6.70 -1.16
CA LYS A 35 -0.44 7.57 -0.47
C LYS A 35 0.94 6.95 -0.43
N ILE A 36 1.01 5.64 -0.22
CA ILE A 36 2.29 4.93 -0.25
C ILE A 36 2.93 5.03 -1.63
N ILE A 37 2.14 4.79 -2.68
CA ILE A 37 2.64 4.87 -4.05
C ILE A 37 3.07 6.29 -4.38
N ASP A 38 2.30 7.30 -3.98
CA ASP A 38 2.66 8.70 -4.21
C ASP A 38 4.03 9.02 -3.59
N LYS A 39 4.29 8.48 -2.41
CA LYS A 39 5.58 8.71 -1.76
C LYS A 39 6.74 8.17 -2.59
N TYR A 40 6.60 6.97 -3.14
CA TYR A 40 7.66 6.35 -3.92
C TYR A 40 7.77 6.89 -5.33
N THR A 41 6.71 7.49 -5.86
CA THR A 41 6.68 8.00 -7.23
C THR A 41 6.74 9.53 -7.28
N PHE A 42 6.95 10.17 -6.14
CA PHE A 42 7.10 11.63 -6.05
C PHE A 42 5.87 12.34 -6.61
N ASN A 43 4.69 11.77 -6.37
CA ASN A 43 3.40 12.31 -6.83
C ASN A 43 3.28 12.42 -8.35
N ARG A 44 4.05 11.65 -9.10
CA ARG A 44 4.05 11.75 -10.56
C ARG A 44 2.75 11.30 -11.20
N PHE A 45 1.95 10.48 -10.50
CA PHE A 45 0.66 10.06 -11.03
C PHE A 45 -0.46 11.06 -10.75
N ASN A 46 -0.23 12.07 -9.91
CA ASN A 46 -1.26 13.06 -9.62
C ASN A 46 -1.63 13.80 -10.90
N GLY A 47 -2.93 13.90 -11.18
CA GLY A 47 -3.42 14.61 -12.34
C GLY A 47 -3.33 13.87 -13.66
N VAL A 48 -2.79 12.63 -13.65
CA VAL A 48 -2.75 11.82 -14.86
C VAL A 48 -4.15 11.26 -15.13
N THR A 49 -4.68 11.52 -16.32
CA THR A 49 -6.05 11.13 -16.65
C THR A 49 -6.18 9.66 -17.05
N THR A 50 -5.15 9.12 -17.70
CA THR A 50 -5.15 7.72 -18.08
C THR A 50 -4.01 7.02 -17.34
N LEU A 51 -4.39 6.21 -16.36
CA LEU A 51 -3.39 5.52 -15.54
C LEU A 51 -2.97 4.21 -16.19
N PRO A 52 -1.67 3.85 -16.11
CA PRO A 52 -1.20 2.61 -16.73
C PRO A 52 -1.75 1.39 -16.01
N THR A 53 -1.87 0.29 -16.77
CA THR A 53 -2.38 -0.97 -16.22
C THR A 53 -1.48 -1.48 -15.09
N GLU A 54 -0.16 -1.33 -15.23
CA GLU A 54 0.76 -1.80 -14.19
C GLU A 54 0.55 -1.07 -12.87
N LEU A 55 0.12 0.20 -12.91
CA LEU A 55 -0.23 0.91 -11.68
C LEU A 55 -1.47 0.30 -11.03
N LYS A 56 -2.45 -0.07 -11.84
CA LYS A 56 -3.68 -0.66 -11.31
C LYS A 56 -3.43 -2.00 -10.65
N VAL A 57 -2.61 -2.85 -11.26
CA VAL A 57 -2.25 -4.13 -10.66
C VAL A 57 -1.41 -3.91 -9.41
N CYS A 58 -0.49 -2.96 -9.46
CA CYS A 58 0.31 -2.58 -8.30
C CYS A 58 -0.58 -2.16 -7.13
N MET A 59 -1.61 -1.35 -7.41
CA MET A 59 -2.57 -0.92 -6.39
C MET A 59 -3.30 -2.11 -5.78
N ARG A 60 -3.75 -3.04 -6.62
CA ARG A 60 -4.43 -4.23 -6.10
C ARG A 60 -3.53 -5.01 -5.15
N ASP A 61 -2.29 -5.26 -5.53
CA ASP A 61 -1.35 -5.98 -4.67
C ASP A 61 -1.04 -5.19 -3.41
N MET A 62 -0.92 -3.89 -3.53
CA MET A 62 -0.67 -3.02 -2.36
C MET A 62 -1.83 -3.07 -1.38
N ILE A 63 -3.06 -3.01 -1.88
CA ILE A 63 -4.26 -3.06 -1.02
C ILE A 63 -4.29 -4.39 -0.26
N GLU A 64 -4.02 -5.49 -0.95
CA GLU A 64 -3.99 -6.81 -0.30
C GLU A 64 -2.91 -6.87 0.77
N LEU A 65 -1.74 -6.34 0.47
CA LEU A 65 -0.63 -6.33 1.41
C LEU A 65 -0.93 -5.49 2.64
N VAL A 66 -1.40 -4.27 2.45
CA VAL A 66 -1.70 -3.36 3.56
C VAL A 66 -2.79 -3.97 4.44
N ASN A 67 -3.81 -4.54 3.83
CA ASN A 67 -4.89 -5.19 4.59
C ASN A 67 -4.36 -6.34 5.43
N SER A 68 -3.50 -7.16 4.86
CA SER A 68 -2.90 -8.29 5.56
C SER A 68 -2.10 -7.84 6.77
N TYR A 69 -1.26 -6.83 6.60
CA TYR A 69 -0.43 -6.36 7.70
C TYR A 69 -1.24 -5.63 8.77
N GLU A 70 -2.28 -4.91 8.39
CA GLU A 70 -3.14 -4.27 9.39
C GLU A 70 -3.88 -5.31 10.23
N THR A 71 -4.31 -6.39 9.61
CA THR A 71 -4.95 -7.48 10.33
C THR A 71 -3.98 -8.13 11.31
N GLU A 72 -2.76 -8.43 10.87
CA GLU A 72 -1.75 -9.01 11.75
C GLU A 72 -1.38 -8.08 12.89
N LEU A 73 -1.23 -6.79 12.62
CA LEU A 73 -0.90 -5.80 13.63
C LEU A 73 -1.99 -5.72 14.70
N THR A 74 -3.25 -5.78 14.28
CA THR A 74 -4.37 -5.77 15.21
C THR A 74 -4.33 -7.00 16.11
N GLN A 75 -4.02 -8.16 15.56
CA GLN A 75 -3.91 -9.39 16.35
C GLN A 75 -2.77 -9.31 17.36
N ILE A 76 -1.63 -8.76 16.97
CA ILE A 76 -0.50 -8.58 17.87
C ILE A 76 -0.87 -7.65 19.02
N LYS A 77 -1.52 -6.54 18.71
CA LYS A 77 -1.95 -5.58 19.74
C LYS A 77 -2.97 -6.19 20.68
N GLY A 78 -3.87 -7.02 20.17
CA GLY A 78 -4.84 -7.71 20.99
C GLY A 78 -4.19 -8.65 21.98
N VAL A 79 -3.25 -9.46 21.51
CA VAL A 79 -2.50 -10.38 22.38
C VAL A 79 -1.72 -9.59 23.42
N SER A 80 -1.09 -8.51 23.01
CA SER A 80 -0.33 -7.66 23.92
C SER A 80 -1.22 -7.10 25.04
N SER A 81 -2.44 -6.70 24.71
CA SER A 81 -3.39 -6.19 25.70
C SER A 81 -3.77 -7.26 26.71
N GLU A 82 -3.95 -8.48 26.24
CA GLU A 82 -4.32 -9.59 27.12
C GLU A 82 -3.19 -9.99 28.05
N SER A 83 -1.96 -9.77 27.61
CA SER A 83 -0.78 -10.19 28.37
C SER A 83 -0.11 -9.01 29.06
N ALA A 84 -0.90 -8.06 29.52
CA ALA A 84 -0.39 -6.83 30.12
C ALA A 84 0.47 -7.05 31.36
N ASP A 85 0.42 -8.23 31.93
CA ASP A 85 1.09 -8.54 33.18
C ASP A 85 2.56 -8.94 33.03
N GLY A 86 3.22 -8.48 31.96
CA GLY A 86 4.67 -8.65 31.88
C GLY A 86 5.23 -8.98 30.54
N TYR A 87 4.43 -9.06 29.52
CA TYR A 87 4.93 -9.49 28.21
C TYR A 87 4.96 -8.36 27.17
N SER A 88 4.72 -7.13 27.59
CA SER A 88 4.67 -6.01 26.67
C SER A 88 5.98 -5.80 25.90
N ILE A 89 7.10 -6.06 26.54
CA ILE A 89 8.41 -5.90 25.89
C ILE A 89 8.56 -6.91 24.74
N SER A 90 8.07 -8.13 24.94
CA SER A 90 8.13 -9.17 23.91
C SER A 90 7.33 -8.80 22.66
N TYR A 91 6.27 -8.04 22.83
CA TYR A 91 5.37 -7.73 21.72
C TYR A 91 5.78 -6.51 20.92
N SER A 92 6.60 -5.63 21.47
CA SER A 92 7.08 -4.48 20.72
C SER A 92 8.05 -4.90 19.60
N THR A 93 8.87 -5.92 19.85
CA THR A 93 9.81 -6.41 18.85
C THR A 93 9.12 -7.05 17.65
N PRO A 94 8.15 -7.95 17.83
CA PRO A 94 7.40 -8.48 16.68
C PRO A 94 6.70 -7.41 15.86
N THR A 95 6.16 -6.38 16.50
CA THR A 95 5.50 -5.30 15.78
C THR A 95 6.49 -4.54 14.92
N LYS A 96 7.67 -4.26 15.45
CA LYS A 96 8.71 -3.55 14.73
C LYS A 96 9.24 -4.38 13.56
N ASP A 97 9.44 -5.67 13.77
CA ASP A 97 9.87 -6.57 12.71
C ASP A 97 8.81 -6.67 11.61
N LEU A 98 7.55 -6.66 11.98
CA LEU A 98 6.46 -6.71 11.03
C LEU A 98 6.45 -5.46 10.15
N GLU A 99 6.67 -4.29 10.74
CA GLU A 99 6.73 -3.06 9.95
C GLU A 99 7.91 -3.05 8.99
N THR A 100 9.06 -3.56 9.42
CA THR A 100 10.23 -3.66 8.55
C THR A 100 9.94 -4.59 7.38
N ALA A 101 9.34 -5.74 7.63
CA ALA A 101 8.97 -6.69 6.59
C ALA A 101 7.96 -6.07 5.63
N LYS A 102 6.98 -5.34 6.16
CA LYS A 102 5.98 -4.65 5.35
C LYS A 102 6.65 -3.67 4.39
N ASN A 103 7.58 -2.86 4.88
CA ASN A 103 8.24 -1.86 4.06
C ASN A 103 9.09 -2.50 2.95
N VAL A 104 9.74 -3.62 3.24
CA VAL A 104 10.48 -4.37 2.22
C VAL A 104 9.55 -4.89 1.15
N GLU A 105 8.41 -5.45 1.54
CA GLU A 105 7.45 -5.96 0.57
C GLU A 105 6.81 -4.84 -0.26
N ILE A 106 6.51 -3.71 0.37
CA ILE A 106 5.98 -2.54 -0.34
C ILE A 106 6.93 -2.11 -1.45
N LYS A 107 8.20 -1.96 -1.10
CA LYS A 107 9.22 -1.57 -2.07
C LYS A 107 9.33 -2.59 -3.19
N GLY A 108 9.27 -3.88 -2.85
CA GLY A 108 9.32 -4.95 -3.82
C GLY A 108 8.17 -4.89 -4.82
N ILE A 109 6.96 -4.64 -4.35
CA ILE A 109 5.79 -4.51 -5.21
C ILE A 109 5.95 -3.32 -6.15
N ILE A 110 6.34 -2.19 -5.61
CA ILE A 110 6.51 -0.97 -6.40
C ILE A 110 7.59 -1.16 -7.46
N ASP A 111 8.74 -1.70 -7.07
CA ASP A 111 9.83 -1.94 -8.01
C ASP A 111 9.42 -2.94 -9.11
N ASN A 112 8.67 -3.97 -8.73
CA ASN A 112 8.27 -5.00 -9.67
C ASN A 112 7.35 -4.47 -10.77
N TYR A 113 6.43 -3.58 -10.42
CA TYR A 113 5.44 -3.11 -11.39
C TYR A 113 5.80 -1.77 -12.02
N LEU A 114 6.50 -0.91 -11.31
CA LEU A 114 6.68 0.48 -11.75
C LEU A 114 8.10 0.83 -12.18
N SER A 115 9.04 -0.12 -12.12
CA SER A 115 10.44 0.21 -12.45
C SER A 115 10.63 0.65 -13.90
N ASN A 116 9.74 0.24 -14.80
CA ASN A 116 9.81 0.64 -16.20
C ASN A 116 8.72 1.61 -16.62
N THR A 117 7.94 2.10 -15.65
CA THR A 117 6.82 3.00 -15.93
C THR A 117 7.31 4.44 -16.00
N LYS A 118 6.86 5.17 -17.01
CA LYS A 118 7.25 6.57 -17.23
C LYS A 118 6.02 7.45 -17.40
N ILE A 119 6.12 8.68 -16.89
CA ILE A 119 5.15 9.73 -17.15
C ILE A 119 5.92 10.89 -17.78
N ASN A 120 5.49 11.34 -18.95
CA ASN A 120 6.16 12.41 -19.69
C ASN A 120 7.65 12.10 -19.93
N ASN A 121 7.93 10.83 -20.23
CA ASN A 121 9.29 10.32 -20.48
C ASN A 121 10.19 10.31 -19.25
N ILE A 122 9.63 10.52 -18.06
CA ILE A 122 10.40 10.46 -16.81
C ILE A 122 9.97 9.19 -16.06
N PRO A 123 10.92 8.30 -15.71
CA PRO A 123 10.57 7.12 -14.89
C PRO A 123 9.92 7.57 -13.59
N VAL A 124 8.83 6.90 -13.21
CA VAL A 124 8.07 7.33 -12.02
C VAL A 124 8.86 7.14 -10.74
N LEU A 125 9.84 6.24 -10.73
CA LEU A 125 10.70 6.02 -9.56
C LEU A 125 12.00 6.82 -9.61
N TYR A 126 12.19 7.63 -10.64
CA TYR A 126 13.39 8.43 -10.78
C TYR A 126 13.38 9.57 -9.77
N ARG A 127 14.49 9.72 -9.05
CA ARG A 127 14.56 10.66 -7.94
C ARG A 127 14.98 12.07 -8.34
N GLY A 128 15.38 12.26 -9.58
CA GLY A 128 15.74 13.57 -10.05
C GLY A 128 17.21 13.67 -10.40
N ALA A 129 17.55 14.68 -11.23
CA ALA A 129 18.90 14.82 -11.76
C ALA A 129 19.91 15.31 -10.73
N ASP A 130 19.45 15.88 -9.66
CA ASP A 130 20.31 16.44 -8.61
C ASP A 130 20.65 15.43 -7.52
N GLU A 131 20.37 14.19 -7.75
CA GLU A 131 20.67 13.14 -6.80
C GLU A 131 21.83 12.26 -7.18
#